data_95975721edcd42d53c2f188824e8c761
#
_entry.id   95975721edcd42d53c2f188824e8c761
#
_cell.length_a   1.000
_cell.length_b   1.000
_cell.length_c   1.000
_cell.angle_alpha   90.00
_cell.angle_beta   90.00
_cell.angle_gamma   90.00
#
_symmetry.space_group_name_H-M   'P 1'
#
loop_
_entity.id
_entity.type
_entity.pdbx_description
1 polymer ?
#
loop_
_entity_poly.entity_id
_entity_poly.type
_entity_poly.pdbx_seq_one_letter_code
_entity_poly.pdbx_strand_id
1 'polypeptide(L)'
;MDAQKAVCKKYKADFLASNHDLKLGIALNVKEGIVPINGLRINPEGDTTGWYIWAGEEFSEAPDFFVPLHVEHIDEWNPEIKRYLGLAPGWRFLIANNYEDVWFDPNLLESEVGK
;
A
#
# COMPACT_ATOMS: atom_id res chain seq x y z
N MET A 1 3.66 -13.66 -15.09
CA MET A 1 4.14 -13.59 -14.16
C MET A 1 3.84 -12.53 -13.51
N ASP A 2 3.77 -12.49 -12.64
CA ASP A 2 3.14 -11.53 -11.89
C ASP A 2 4.18 -10.71 -11.23
N ALA A 3 4.14 -9.43 -11.50
CA ALA A 3 5.07 -8.50 -10.89
C ALA A 3 4.93 -8.50 -9.38
N GLN A 4 3.72 -8.73 -8.88
CA GLN A 4 3.50 -8.77 -7.44
C GLN A 4 4.24 -9.94 -6.81
N LYS A 5 4.20 -11.09 -7.44
CA LYS A 5 4.91 -12.24 -6.89
C LYS A 5 6.41 -12.08 -7.00
N ALA A 6 6.87 -11.37 -8.03
CA ALA A 6 8.30 -11.11 -8.17
C ALA A 6 8.82 -10.23 -7.04
N VAL A 7 8.03 -9.22 -6.64
CA VAL A 7 8.42 -8.37 -5.52
C VAL A 7 8.47 -9.18 -4.23
N CYS A 8 7.47 -10.02 -4.01
CA CYS A 8 7.44 -10.84 -2.79
C CYS A 8 8.66 -11.76 -2.74
N LYS A 9 9.02 -12.34 -3.88
CA LYS A 9 10.17 -13.22 -3.91
C LYS A 9 11.46 -12.47 -3.63
N LYS A 10 11.58 -11.27 -4.20
CA LYS A 10 12.78 -10.46 -4.01
C LYS A 10 13.03 -10.13 -2.55
N TYR A 11 11.98 -9.86 -1.80
CA TYR A 11 12.11 -9.47 -0.40
C TYR A 11 11.75 -10.58 0.57
N LYS A 12 11.47 -11.76 0.06
CA LYS A 12 11.14 -12.93 0.89
C LYS A 12 9.90 -12.69 1.71
N ALA A 13 8.94 -12.03 1.10
CA ALA A 13 7.66 -11.73 1.74
C ALA A 13 6.62 -12.76 1.32
N ASP A 14 5.67 -13.01 2.21
CA ASP A 14 4.52 -13.82 1.83
C ASP A 14 3.65 -13.02 0.87
N PHE A 15 2.89 -13.73 0.06
CA PHE A 15 2.01 -13.11 -0.90
C PHE A 15 0.58 -13.18 -0.40
N LEU A 16 -0.13 -12.06 -0.42
CA LEU A 16 -1.56 -12.03 -0.18
C LEU A 16 -2.18 -11.08 -1.19
N ALA A 17 -3.01 -11.61 -2.05
CA ALA A 17 -3.59 -10.82 -3.13
C ALA A 17 -4.42 -9.67 -2.59
N SER A 18 -4.44 -8.57 -3.34
CA SER A 18 -5.36 -7.47 -3.11
C SER A 18 -6.39 -7.56 -4.22
N ASN A 19 -7.52 -8.16 -3.93
CA ASN A 19 -8.52 -8.42 -4.96
C ASN A 19 -9.10 -7.13 -5.51
N HIS A 20 -9.46 -7.17 -6.78
CA HIS A 20 -9.89 -5.97 -7.50
C HIS A 20 -11.12 -5.30 -6.90
N ASP A 21 -11.99 -6.07 -6.28
CA ASP A 21 -13.21 -5.52 -5.71
C ASP A 21 -13.05 -5.08 -4.26
N LEU A 22 -11.86 -5.23 -3.69
CA LEU A 22 -11.60 -4.70 -2.36
C LEU A 22 -11.08 -3.27 -2.46
N LYS A 23 -11.09 -2.59 -1.33
CA LYS A 23 -10.69 -1.19 -1.28
C LYS A 23 -9.37 -1.00 -0.57
N LEU A 24 -8.69 0.08 -0.91
CA LEU A 24 -7.53 0.53 -0.16
C LEU A 24 -7.74 2.00 0.20
N GLY A 25 -7.01 2.48 1.19
CA GLY A 25 -7.03 3.89 1.53
C GLY A 25 -5.91 4.58 0.78
N ILE A 26 -6.20 5.69 0.12
CA ILE A 26 -5.19 6.36 -0.66
C ILE A 26 -5.35 7.87 -0.51
N ALA A 27 -4.25 8.56 -0.32
CA ALA A 27 -4.27 10.00 -0.18
C ALA A 27 -4.36 10.64 -1.56
N LEU A 28 -5.11 11.72 -1.65
CA LEU A 28 -5.32 12.39 -2.93
C LEU A 28 -4.01 12.89 -3.52
N ASN A 29 -3.01 13.18 -2.69
CA ASN A 29 -1.75 13.70 -3.20
C ASN A 29 -0.96 12.69 -4.03
N VAL A 30 -1.37 11.42 -4.03
CA VAL A 30 -0.73 10.43 -4.89
C VAL A 30 -0.92 10.79 -6.36
N LYS A 31 -2.03 11.43 -6.70
CA LYS A 31 -2.27 11.83 -8.08
C LYS A 31 -1.42 13.00 -8.53
N GLU A 32 -0.76 13.68 -7.60
CA GLU A 32 -0.07 14.92 -7.93
C GLU A 32 1.38 14.72 -8.32
N GLY A 33 1.84 13.49 -8.37
CA GLY A 33 3.22 13.23 -8.77
C GLY A 33 4.23 13.50 -7.67
N ILE A 34 3.75 13.71 -6.46
CA ILE A 34 4.65 13.97 -5.33
C ILE A 34 5.36 12.67 -4.97
N VAL A 35 6.63 12.74 -4.65
CA VAL A 35 7.40 11.61 -4.19
C VAL A 35 7.98 11.91 -2.83
N PRO A 36 8.28 10.89 -2.03
CA PRO A 36 8.14 9.46 -2.32
C PRO A 36 6.70 9.00 -2.17
N ILE A 37 6.38 7.84 -2.71
CA ILE A 37 5.10 7.20 -2.49
C ILE A 37 5.30 6.13 -1.45
N ASN A 38 4.49 6.17 -0.41
CA ASN A 38 4.60 5.26 0.73
C ASN A 38 3.39 4.38 0.83
N GLY A 39 3.59 3.14 1.25
CA GLY A 39 2.48 2.25 1.52
C GLY A 39 2.76 1.40 2.74
N LEU A 40 1.70 1.06 3.46
CA LEU A 40 1.78 0.10 4.54
C LEU A 40 0.52 -0.75 4.51
N ARG A 41 0.63 -1.97 4.98
CA ARG A 41 -0.50 -2.87 4.98
C ARG A 41 -0.74 -3.42 6.38
N ILE A 42 -1.91 -3.06 6.94
CA ILE A 42 -2.34 -3.65 8.21
C ILE A 42 -3.20 -4.88 7.90
N ASN A 43 -3.64 -5.57 8.92
CA ASN A 43 -4.51 -6.71 8.71
C ASN A 43 -5.79 -6.27 8.04
N PRO A 44 -6.21 -6.95 6.97
CA PRO A 44 -7.43 -6.55 6.28
C PRO A 44 -8.66 -6.78 7.13
N GLU A 45 -9.65 -5.92 6.93
CA GLU A 45 -10.93 -6.08 7.60
C GLU A 45 -12.05 -5.75 6.63
N GLY A 46 -13.11 -6.52 6.66
CA GLY A 46 -14.27 -6.24 5.83
C GLY A 46 -13.91 -6.25 4.36
N ASP A 47 -14.26 -5.19 3.65
CA ASP A 47 -14.03 -5.11 2.22
C ASP A 47 -12.73 -4.36 1.88
N THR A 48 -11.78 -4.30 2.82
CA THR A 48 -10.55 -3.60 2.58
C THR A 48 -9.38 -4.54 2.45
N THR A 49 -8.31 -4.06 1.81
CA THR A 49 -7.09 -4.82 1.67
C THR A 49 -6.14 -4.64 2.84
N GLY A 50 -6.35 -3.59 3.63
CA GLY A 50 -5.41 -3.19 4.67
C GLY A 50 -4.38 -2.18 4.21
N TRP A 51 -4.32 -1.87 2.92
CA TRP A 51 -3.34 -0.94 2.39
C TRP A 51 -3.72 0.51 2.65
N TYR A 52 -2.73 1.32 3.05
CA TYR A 52 -2.83 2.77 3.13
C TYR A 52 -1.64 3.34 2.37
N ILE A 53 -1.92 4.22 1.41
CA ILE A 53 -0.92 4.72 0.48
C ILE A 53 -0.99 6.24 0.43
N TRP A 54 0.17 6.90 0.55
CA TRP A 54 0.20 8.36 0.49
C TRP A 54 1.50 8.79 -0.16
N ALA A 55 1.54 10.07 -0.57
CA ALA A 55 2.74 10.63 -1.19
C ALA A 55 3.32 11.70 -0.29
N GLY A 56 4.63 11.92 -0.41
CA GLY A 56 5.33 12.88 0.40
C GLY A 56 5.82 12.26 1.70
N GLU A 57 6.47 13.06 2.52
CA GLU A 57 7.09 12.50 3.70
C GLU A 57 6.21 12.54 4.93
N GLU A 58 5.08 13.21 4.86
CA GLU A 58 4.25 13.38 6.04
C GLU A 58 3.02 12.53 5.98
N PHE A 59 2.77 11.83 7.06
CA PHE A 59 1.55 11.05 7.24
C PHE A 59 0.60 11.90 8.07
N SER A 60 -0.60 12.12 7.57
CA SER A 60 -1.59 12.92 8.28
C SER A 60 -2.61 12.02 8.95
N GLU A 61 -3.01 12.39 10.15
CA GLU A 61 -4.08 11.67 10.84
C GLU A 61 -5.43 12.31 10.65
N ALA A 62 -5.52 13.32 9.77
CA ALA A 62 -6.82 13.94 9.48
C ALA A 62 -7.80 12.88 8.97
N PRO A 63 -9.06 12.95 9.38
CA PRO A 63 -10.02 11.91 9.01
C PRO A 63 -10.22 11.77 7.51
N ASP A 64 -9.99 12.82 6.74
CA ASP A 64 -10.18 12.77 5.30
C ASP A 64 -8.89 12.69 4.52
N PHE A 65 -7.78 12.37 5.18
CA PHE A 65 -6.50 12.24 4.49
C PHE A 65 -6.53 11.11 3.48
N PHE A 66 -7.11 9.98 3.85
CA PHE A 66 -7.24 8.84 2.96
C PHE A 66 -8.67 8.72 2.46
N VAL A 67 -8.82 8.41 1.19
CA VAL A 67 -10.12 8.12 0.61
C VAL A 67 -10.13 6.68 0.15
N PRO A 68 -11.31 6.04 0.13
CA PRO A 68 -11.37 4.65 -0.32
C PRO A 68 -11.27 4.59 -1.84
N LEU A 69 -10.55 3.57 -2.32
CA LEU A 69 -10.39 3.34 -3.76
C LEU A 69 -10.41 1.86 -4.01
N HIS A 70 -11.21 1.40 -4.94
CA HIS A 70 -11.17 0.00 -5.33
C HIS A 70 -9.83 -0.29 -5.99
N VAL A 71 -9.27 -1.44 -5.69
CA VAL A 71 -7.97 -1.82 -6.22
C VAL A 71 -7.95 -1.76 -7.74
N GLU A 72 -9.06 -2.10 -8.39
CA GLU A 72 -9.10 -2.13 -9.85
C GLU A 72 -8.82 -0.76 -10.47
N HIS A 73 -8.96 0.33 -9.71
CA HIS A 73 -8.74 1.67 -10.25
C HIS A 73 -7.35 2.23 -9.95
N ILE A 74 -6.47 1.43 -9.34
CA ILE A 74 -5.16 1.96 -8.94
C ILE A 74 -4.34 2.44 -10.15
N ASP A 75 -4.53 1.82 -11.31
CA ASP A 75 -3.78 2.24 -12.49
C ASP A 75 -4.10 3.67 -12.89
N GLU A 76 -5.28 4.16 -12.55
CA GLU A 76 -5.65 5.53 -12.87
C GLU A 76 -4.94 6.54 -11.98
N TRP A 77 -4.42 6.08 -10.85
CA TRP A 77 -3.71 6.95 -9.92
C TRP A 77 -2.20 6.86 -10.15
N ASN A 78 -1.66 5.65 -10.13
CA ASN A 78 -0.24 5.44 -10.37
C ASN A 78 0.01 3.94 -10.55
N PRO A 79 0.24 3.50 -11.78
CA PRO A 79 0.41 2.06 -12.03
C PRO A 79 1.64 1.45 -11.37
N GLU A 80 2.62 2.28 -10.97
CA GLU A 80 3.80 1.76 -10.29
C GLU A 80 3.47 1.13 -8.95
N ILE A 81 2.39 1.56 -8.32
CA ILE A 81 2.00 1.06 -7.01
C ILE A 81 1.57 -0.39 -7.08
N LYS A 82 1.00 -0.78 -8.21
CA LYS A 82 0.35 -2.07 -8.33
C LYS A 82 1.26 -3.24 -7.97
N ARG A 83 2.54 -3.15 -8.31
CA ARG A 83 3.43 -4.28 -8.07
C ARG A 83 3.66 -4.58 -6.60
N TYR A 84 3.34 -3.63 -5.71
CA TYR A 84 3.57 -3.83 -4.28
C TYR A 84 2.35 -4.35 -3.55
N LEU A 85 1.21 -4.39 -4.21
CA LEU A 85 -0.06 -4.68 -3.52
C LEU A 85 -0.22 -6.15 -3.14
N GLY A 86 0.68 -7.01 -3.57
CA GLY A 86 0.66 -8.42 -3.16
C GLY A 86 1.48 -8.71 -1.92
N LEU A 87 2.19 -7.73 -1.37
CA LEU A 87 2.92 -7.94 -0.12
C LEU A 87 1.94 -8.19 1.01
N ALA A 88 2.26 -9.12 1.89
CA ALA A 88 1.37 -9.50 2.98
C ALA A 88 1.25 -8.40 4.03
N PRO A 89 0.25 -8.48 4.91
CA PRO A 89 0.14 -7.51 6.01
C PRO A 89 1.43 -7.45 6.83
N GLY A 90 1.77 -6.28 7.28
CA GLY A 90 3.00 -6.01 8.00
C GLY A 90 4.09 -5.44 7.11
N TRP A 91 3.93 -5.52 5.80
CA TRP A 91 4.95 -5.01 4.89
C TRP A 91 4.69 -3.56 4.51
N ARG A 92 5.78 -2.87 4.22
CA ARG A 92 5.74 -1.46 3.83
C ARG A 92 6.60 -1.26 2.60
N PHE A 93 6.28 -0.22 1.82
CA PHE A 93 7.14 0.16 0.70
C PHE A 93 7.28 1.67 0.62
N LEU A 94 8.37 2.09 0.03
CA LEU A 94 8.61 3.50 -0.26
C LEU A 94 9.27 3.55 -1.62
N ILE A 95 8.67 4.27 -2.56
CA ILE A 95 9.24 4.37 -3.90
C ILE A 95 9.37 5.82 -4.30
N ALA A 96 10.41 6.11 -5.03
CA ALA A 96 10.67 7.43 -5.60
C ALA A 96 11.39 7.19 -6.90
N ASN A 97 11.82 8.26 -7.57
CA ASN A 97 12.50 8.10 -8.85
C ASN A 97 13.72 7.22 -8.68
N ASN A 98 13.72 6.07 -9.33
CA ASN A 98 14.86 5.14 -9.29
C ASN A 98 15.23 4.65 -7.90
N TYR A 99 14.27 4.67 -6.97
CA TYR A 99 14.53 4.21 -5.60
C TYR A 99 13.38 3.35 -5.14
N GLU A 100 13.69 2.26 -4.47
CA GLU A 100 12.69 1.35 -3.95
C GLU A 100 13.17 0.81 -2.62
N ASP A 101 12.30 0.83 -1.62
CA ASP A 101 12.60 0.23 -0.32
C ASP A 101 11.37 -0.55 0.12
N VAL A 102 11.57 -1.78 0.59
CA VAL A 102 10.48 -2.65 1.03
C VAL A 102 10.96 -3.34 2.30
N TRP A 103 10.15 -3.26 3.36
CA TRP A 103 10.58 -3.85 4.64
C TRP A 103 9.37 -4.31 5.43
N PHE A 104 9.61 -5.17 6.42
CA PHE A 104 8.57 -5.69 7.28
C PHE A 104 8.53 -4.91 8.58
N ASP A 105 7.32 -4.52 8.99
CA ASP A 105 7.12 -3.76 10.21
C ASP A 105 6.08 -4.50 11.06
N PRO A 106 6.52 -5.30 12.03
CA PRO A 106 5.56 -6.09 12.81
C PRO A 106 4.60 -5.26 13.63
N ASN A 107 4.93 -3.99 13.87
CA ASN A 107 4.01 -3.13 14.62
C ASN A 107 2.70 -2.93 13.88
N LEU A 108 2.70 -3.06 12.56
CA LEU A 108 1.46 -2.90 11.80
C LEU A 108 0.46 -4.00 12.11
N LEU A 109 0.93 -5.15 12.53
CA LEU A 109 0.05 -6.27 12.83
C LEU A 109 -0.58 -6.17 14.21
N GLU A 110 0.05 -5.36 15.07
CA GLU A 110 -0.47 -5.19 16.40
C GLU A 110 -1.43 -4.06 16.54
N SER A 111 -1.42 -3.21 15.55
CA SER A 111 -2.17 -2.05 15.73
C SER A 111 -3.51 -2.23 15.39
N GLU A 112 -4.09 -2.93 15.61
CA GLU A 112 -5.27 -2.97 15.42
C GLU A 112 -5.91 -2.48 16.13
N VAL A 113 -6.00 -2.15 16.09
CA VAL A 113 -6.51 -1.80 16.47
C VAL A 113 -7.06 -1.18 16.94
N GLY A 114 -7.18 -0.78 16.67
CA GLY A 114 -7.85 0.00 17.00
C GLY A 114 -8.11 -0.01 18.24
N LYS A 115 -7.74 -0.46 18.48
CA LYS A 115 -8.00 -0.41 19.41
C LYS A 115 -7.60 0.27 19.93
#